data_422a198d24b111961232b3d4cac5113f
#
_entry.id   422a198d24b111961232b3d4cac5113f
#
_cell.length_a   1.000
_cell.length_b   1.000
_cell.length_c   1.000
_cell.angle_alpha   90.00
_cell.angle_beta   90.00
_cell.angle_gamma   90.00
#
_symmetry.space_group_name_H-M   'P 1'
#
loop_
_entity.id
_entity.type
_entity.pdbx_description
1 polymer ?
#
loop_
_entity_poly.entity_id
_entity_poly.type
_entity_poly.pdbx_seq_one_letter_code
_entity_poly.pdbx_strand_id
1 'polypeptide(L)'
;MRIAKQLLWAAVAALVALAWPGAAAAQDVIKEAMADFPSGTVRLEYSSPAKLRSLPDYATLSQRYVGPRLQQMETSMSQLGVQQSDIDELVLGWQAQGGGLNLIGLAQGHFDSRSAAQHAATQGIAATPVGGTSAYCFGEGAAGNCIVFLADNLGVFGTIESLDALLKTRAGEAASAATDSDFARRVDDAKTDVPIWGVAIGPSVVDCFKGWLPNQNNLNLDWTQTFQTVDAVSYTVEPKDQVRLTVKLDCKTSQAAGQLRQVMQGLKIVQQMAWQAQNPSVPNPFQSLQVDVSGRQVQMNLTTAYAQLEAGSLPGKS
;
A
#
# COMPACT_ATOMS: atom_id res chain seq x y z
N MET A 1 -25.20 -51.12 13.31
CA MET A 1 -24.03 -50.74 12.51
C MET A 1 -24.29 -49.50 11.59
N ARG A 2 -25.29 -48.65 11.87
CA ARG A 2 -25.59 -47.43 11.06
C ARG A 2 -25.29 -46.11 11.78
N ILE A 3 -25.03 -46.12 13.07
CA ILE A 3 -24.77 -44.89 13.85
C ILE A 3 -23.29 -44.49 13.84
N ALA A 4 -22.35 -45.42 13.61
CA ALA A 4 -20.92 -45.15 13.57
C ALA A 4 -20.43 -44.43 12.29
N LYS A 5 -21.21 -44.51 11.19
CA LYS A 5 -20.85 -43.85 9.92
C LYS A 5 -21.25 -42.37 9.86
N GLN A 6 -22.24 -41.93 10.65
CA GLN A 6 -22.66 -40.52 10.65
C GLN A 6 -21.76 -39.62 11.53
N LEU A 7 -21.07 -40.18 12.51
CA LEU A 7 -20.10 -39.43 13.34
C LEU A 7 -18.74 -39.19 12.66
N LEU A 8 -18.38 -40.02 11.66
CA LEU A 8 -17.13 -39.85 10.93
C LEU A 8 -17.18 -38.71 9.90
N TRP A 9 -18.36 -38.43 9.34
CA TRP A 9 -18.56 -37.34 8.38
C TRP A 9 -18.68 -35.96 9.04
N ALA A 10 -19.16 -35.89 10.27
CA ALA A 10 -19.20 -34.65 11.04
C ALA A 10 -17.81 -34.19 11.52
N ALA A 11 -16.89 -35.12 11.79
CA ALA A 11 -15.51 -34.82 12.19
C ALA A 11 -14.64 -34.34 11.00
N VAL A 12 -14.90 -34.84 9.79
CA VAL A 12 -14.17 -34.41 8.58
C VAL A 12 -14.64 -33.03 8.09
N ALA A 13 -15.93 -32.70 8.25
CA ALA A 13 -16.44 -31.37 7.92
C ALA A 13 -15.94 -30.27 8.86
N ALA A 14 -15.66 -30.61 10.14
CA ALA A 14 -15.11 -29.68 11.12
C ALA A 14 -13.60 -29.42 10.93
N LEU A 15 -12.86 -30.35 10.30
CA LEU A 15 -11.42 -30.21 10.01
C LEU A 15 -11.13 -29.41 8.71
N VAL A 16 -12.10 -29.30 7.81
CA VAL A 16 -11.94 -28.50 6.57
C VAL A 16 -12.23 -27.02 6.79
N ALA A 17 -12.95 -26.65 7.86
CA ALA A 17 -13.23 -25.27 8.22
C ALA A 17 -12.08 -24.57 8.99
N LEU A 18 -10.99 -25.31 9.34
CA LEU A 18 -9.83 -24.78 10.05
C LEU A 18 -8.62 -24.45 9.17
N ALA A 19 -8.78 -24.55 7.84
CA ALA A 19 -7.67 -24.35 6.93
C ALA A 19 -7.98 -23.20 5.95
N TRP A 20 -7.84 -21.97 6.41
CA TRP A 20 -7.24 -20.78 5.80
C TRP A 20 -7.71 -19.49 6.50
N PRO A 21 -7.09 -19.12 7.63
CA PRO A 21 -7.41 -17.85 8.27
C PRO A 21 -6.89 -16.63 7.49
N GLY A 22 -5.91 -16.80 6.57
CA GLY A 22 -5.26 -15.68 5.93
C GLY A 22 -6.12 -14.87 4.96
N ALA A 23 -6.95 -15.50 4.13
CA ALA A 23 -7.74 -14.77 3.14
C ALA A 23 -8.95 -14.05 3.76
N ALA A 24 -9.54 -14.61 4.82
CA ALA A 24 -10.64 -13.96 5.54
C ALA A 24 -10.15 -12.75 6.37
N ALA A 25 -8.95 -12.86 6.96
CA ALA A 25 -8.34 -11.75 7.71
C ALA A 25 -8.02 -10.55 6.80
N ALA A 26 -7.43 -10.79 5.61
CA ALA A 26 -7.13 -9.72 4.65
C ALA A 26 -8.39 -8.97 4.16
N GLN A 27 -9.49 -9.67 4.03
CA GLN A 27 -10.77 -9.04 3.69
C GLN A 27 -11.27 -8.11 4.79
N ASP A 28 -11.05 -8.48 6.04
CA ASP A 28 -11.52 -7.72 7.18
C ASP A 28 -10.75 -6.41 7.34
N VAL A 29 -9.42 -6.40 7.16
CA VAL A 29 -8.60 -5.19 7.30
C VAL A 29 -8.92 -4.13 6.24
N ILE A 30 -9.22 -4.54 5.01
CA ILE A 30 -9.58 -3.61 3.93
C ILE A 30 -10.98 -3.03 4.20
N LYS A 31 -11.92 -3.87 4.61
CA LYS A 31 -13.27 -3.43 4.99
C LYS A 31 -13.23 -2.46 6.18
N GLU A 32 -12.40 -2.76 7.18
CA GLU A 32 -12.16 -1.88 8.32
C GLU A 32 -11.58 -0.54 7.85
N ALA A 33 -10.53 -0.56 7.03
CA ALA A 33 -9.92 0.65 6.47
C ALA A 33 -10.93 1.50 5.69
N MET A 34 -11.75 0.90 4.84
CA MET A 34 -12.77 1.63 4.09
C MET A 34 -13.86 2.23 4.97
N ALA A 35 -14.18 1.58 6.11
CA ALA A 35 -15.14 2.08 7.09
C ALA A 35 -14.56 3.20 7.98
N ASP A 36 -13.26 3.14 8.29
CA ASP A 36 -12.60 4.03 9.24
C ASP A 36 -11.89 5.22 8.59
N PHE A 37 -11.39 5.05 7.35
CA PHE A 37 -10.74 6.16 6.66
C PHE A 37 -11.78 7.23 6.30
N PRO A 38 -11.46 8.52 6.51
CA PRO A 38 -12.39 9.61 6.23
C PRO A 38 -12.77 9.70 4.75
N SER A 39 -13.95 10.24 4.46
CA SER A 39 -14.32 10.66 3.11
C SER A 39 -13.27 11.61 2.53
N GLY A 40 -13.09 11.58 1.19
CA GLY A 40 -11.99 12.30 0.53
C GLY A 40 -10.66 11.53 0.55
N THR A 41 -10.64 10.28 1.02
CA THR A 41 -9.55 9.35 0.72
C THR A 41 -9.54 9.06 -0.77
N VAL A 42 -8.42 9.37 -1.43
CA VAL A 42 -8.26 9.31 -2.90
C VAL A 42 -7.23 8.28 -3.35
N ARG A 43 -6.56 7.64 -2.42
CA ARG A 43 -5.60 6.56 -2.67
C ARG A 43 -5.65 5.57 -1.51
N LEU A 44 -5.60 4.28 -1.85
CA LEU A 44 -5.50 3.18 -0.90
C LEU A 44 -4.45 2.19 -1.40
N GLU A 45 -3.59 1.74 -0.51
CA GLU A 45 -2.60 0.70 -0.77
C GLU A 45 -2.69 -0.37 0.30
N TYR A 46 -2.71 -1.61 -0.13
CA TYR A 46 -2.66 -2.79 0.72
C TYR A 46 -1.32 -3.48 0.60
N SER A 47 -0.80 -3.94 1.70
CA SER A 47 0.33 -4.87 1.74
C SER A 47 0.14 -5.92 2.84
N SER A 48 0.66 -7.13 2.60
CA SER A 48 0.72 -8.20 3.59
C SER A 48 2.18 -8.49 3.98
N PRO A 49 2.73 -7.81 5.00
CA PRO A 49 4.05 -8.10 5.53
C PRO A 49 4.24 -9.56 5.89
N ALA A 50 3.21 -10.23 6.43
CA ALA A 50 3.25 -11.66 6.75
C ALA A 50 3.57 -12.54 5.54
N LYS A 51 2.94 -12.29 4.38
CA LYS A 51 3.22 -13.00 3.13
C LYS A 51 4.59 -12.62 2.55
N LEU A 52 4.97 -11.34 2.66
CA LEU A 52 6.22 -10.83 2.11
C LEU A 52 7.45 -11.34 2.85
N ARG A 53 7.39 -11.48 4.19
CA ARG A 53 8.50 -11.99 5.01
C ARG A 53 8.95 -13.41 4.63
N SER A 54 8.10 -14.20 4.01
CA SER A 54 8.42 -15.55 3.54
C SER A 54 9.21 -15.58 2.22
N LEU A 55 9.37 -14.42 1.56
CA LEU A 55 10.06 -14.33 0.27
C LEU A 55 11.58 -14.32 0.44
N PRO A 56 12.33 -14.89 -0.53
CA PRO A 56 13.77 -14.71 -0.60
C PRO A 56 14.12 -13.22 -0.64
N ASP A 57 15.20 -12.86 0.03
CA ASP A 57 15.77 -11.50 -0.02
C ASP A 57 14.84 -10.37 0.48
N TYR A 58 13.73 -10.74 1.18
CA TYR A 58 12.77 -9.74 1.69
C TYR A 58 13.44 -8.63 2.49
N ALA A 59 14.38 -8.95 3.39
CA ALA A 59 15.06 -7.97 4.22
C ALA A 59 15.83 -6.93 3.38
N THR A 60 16.56 -7.39 2.36
CA THR A 60 17.31 -6.52 1.43
C THR A 60 16.36 -5.64 0.62
N LEU A 61 15.28 -6.23 0.09
CA LEU A 61 14.30 -5.51 -0.71
C LEU A 61 13.51 -4.51 0.14
N SER A 62 13.10 -4.88 1.35
CA SER A 62 12.41 -4.01 2.27
C SER A 62 13.25 -2.77 2.60
N GLN A 63 14.53 -2.93 2.97
CA GLN A 63 15.42 -1.81 3.22
C GLN A 63 15.59 -0.89 2.01
N ARG A 64 15.51 -1.43 0.81
CA ARG A 64 15.72 -0.68 -0.42
C ARG A 64 14.48 0.04 -0.92
N TYR A 65 13.31 -0.58 -0.80
CA TYR A 65 12.07 -0.11 -1.41
C TYR A 65 11.06 0.46 -0.43
N VAL A 66 11.19 0.19 0.86
CA VAL A 66 10.40 0.88 1.90
C VAL A 66 10.82 2.34 1.94
N GLY A 67 9.86 3.22 1.68
CA GLY A 67 10.11 4.66 1.66
C GLY A 67 10.46 5.22 3.05
N PRO A 68 11.10 6.41 3.12
CA PRO A 68 11.61 6.97 4.38
C PRO A 68 10.52 7.18 5.44
N ARG A 69 9.28 7.46 5.06
CA ARG A 69 8.15 7.58 6.00
C ARG A 69 7.81 6.27 6.69
N LEU A 70 7.80 5.16 5.96
CA LEU A 70 7.55 3.84 6.55
C LEU A 70 8.74 3.38 7.40
N GLN A 71 9.98 3.67 6.99
CA GLN A 71 11.16 3.42 7.82
C GLN A 71 11.12 4.21 9.14
N GLN A 72 10.71 5.47 9.09
CA GLN A 72 10.49 6.28 10.29
C GLN A 72 9.37 5.69 11.17
N MET A 73 8.30 5.20 10.58
CA MET A 73 7.22 4.53 11.30
C MET A 73 7.70 3.25 11.97
N GLU A 74 8.47 2.40 11.28
CA GLU A 74 9.09 1.20 11.85
C GLU A 74 9.98 1.55 13.05
N THR A 75 10.78 2.61 12.94
CA THR A 75 11.61 3.13 14.05
C THR A 75 10.73 3.57 15.22
N SER A 76 9.64 4.29 14.96
CA SER A 76 8.70 4.75 15.99
C SER A 76 7.99 3.59 16.67
N MET A 77 7.57 2.59 15.92
CA MET A 77 6.94 1.37 16.46
C MET A 77 7.90 0.58 17.34
N SER A 78 9.18 0.46 16.95
CA SER A 78 10.18 -0.24 17.75
C SER A 78 10.41 0.41 19.12
N GLN A 79 10.27 1.72 19.25
CA GLN A 79 10.32 2.43 20.53
C GLN A 79 9.12 2.10 21.44
N LEU A 80 8.02 1.64 20.87
CA LEU A 80 6.87 1.11 21.60
C LEU A 80 6.94 -0.40 21.84
N GLY A 81 8.08 -1.04 21.48
CA GLY A 81 8.24 -2.49 21.59
C GLY A 81 7.54 -3.30 20.50
N VAL A 82 6.94 -2.64 19.49
CA VAL A 82 6.30 -3.30 18.35
C VAL A 82 7.34 -3.55 17.27
N GLN A 83 7.45 -4.81 16.85
CA GLN A 83 8.36 -5.23 15.80
C GLN A 83 7.65 -5.35 14.46
N GLN A 84 8.40 -5.28 13.37
CA GLN A 84 7.85 -5.52 12.02
C GLN A 84 7.19 -6.90 11.89
N SER A 85 7.70 -7.90 12.65
CA SER A 85 7.11 -9.24 12.73
C SER A 85 5.69 -9.28 13.30
N ASP A 86 5.31 -8.28 14.08
CA ASP A 86 4.01 -8.22 14.75
C ASP A 86 2.90 -7.68 13.83
N ILE A 87 3.28 -7.20 12.63
CA ILE A 87 2.35 -6.66 11.63
C ILE A 87 2.12 -7.71 10.55
N ASP A 88 0.88 -8.16 10.41
CA ASP A 88 0.49 -9.13 9.38
C ASP A 88 -0.01 -8.46 8.11
N GLU A 89 -0.80 -7.40 8.26
CA GLU A 89 -1.42 -6.67 7.16
C GLU A 89 -1.39 -5.16 7.41
N LEU A 90 -1.25 -4.40 6.34
CA LEU A 90 -1.14 -2.96 6.37
C LEU A 90 -1.97 -2.34 5.25
N VAL A 91 -2.82 -1.38 5.60
CA VAL A 91 -3.55 -0.55 4.65
C VAL A 91 -3.14 0.90 4.84
N LEU A 92 -2.69 1.54 3.77
CA LEU A 92 -2.38 2.96 3.73
C LEU A 92 -3.47 3.69 2.96
N GLY A 93 -3.94 4.79 3.49
CA GLY A 93 -4.87 5.71 2.85
C GLY A 93 -4.25 7.11 2.72
N TRP A 94 -4.55 7.80 1.65
CA TRP A 94 -4.19 9.21 1.47
C TRP A 94 -5.45 10.03 1.26
N GLN A 95 -5.68 10.95 2.18
CA GLN A 95 -6.79 11.90 2.11
C GLN A 95 -6.33 13.20 1.46
N ALA A 96 -7.08 13.70 0.50
CA ALA A 96 -6.84 15.02 -0.08
C ALA A 96 -7.28 16.11 0.90
N GLN A 97 -6.35 16.95 1.35
CA GLN A 97 -6.61 18.03 2.30
C GLN A 97 -5.67 19.21 2.05
N GLY A 98 -6.22 20.43 2.00
CA GLY A 98 -5.42 21.66 1.94
C GLY A 98 -4.43 21.75 0.75
N GLY A 99 -4.71 21.07 -0.37
CA GLY A 99 -3.84 21.01 -1.54
C GLY A 99 -2.70 20.00 -1.43
N GLY A 100 -2.66 19.18 -0.36
CA GLY A 100 -1.74 18.06 -0.17
C GLY A 100 -2.45 16.73 0.05
N LEU A 101 -1.65 15.69 0.34
CA LEU A 101 -2.14 14.36 0.70
C LEU A 101 -1.68 14.02 2.12
N ASN A 102 -2.62 13.79 3.02
CA ASN A 102 -2.37 13.30 4.36
C ASN A 102 -2.40 11.77 4.39
N LEU A 103 -1.36 11.17 4.95
CA LEU A 103 -1.24 9.73 5.12
C LEU A 103 -1.96 9.28 6.40
N ILE A 104 -2.76 8.24 6.26
CA ILE A 104 -3.35 7.47 7.35
C ILE A 104 -3.00 6.01 7.11
N GLY A 105 -2.63 5.28 8.16
CA GLY A 105 -2.38 3.85 8.09
C GLY A 105 -3.22 3.08 9.09
N LEU A 106 -3.60 1.88 8.71
CA LEU A 106 -4.25 0.89 9.55
C LEU A 106 -3.46 -0.41 9.43
N ALA A 107 -3.00 -0.94 10.56
CA ALA A 107 -2.22 -2.16 10.65
C ALA A 107 -3.01 -3.21 11.45
N GLN A 108 -3.08 -4.42 10.91
CA GLN A 108 -3.57 -5.60 11.61
C GLN A 108 -2.38 -6.51 11.95
N GLY A 109 -2.40 -7.08 13.14
CA GLY A 109 -1.32 -7.95 13.59
C GLY A 109 -1.49 -8.38 15.03
N HIS A 110 -0.37 -8.49 15.75
CA HIS A 110 -0.32 -8.92 17.14
C HIS A 110 0.33 -7.83 17.99
N PHE A 111 -0.51 -6.97 18.59
CA PHE A 111 -0.05 -5.86 19.40
C PHE A 111 -0.33 -6.11 20.86
N ASP A 112 0.62 -5.76 21.75
CA ASP A 112 0.38 -5.67 23.19
C ASP A 112 0.31 -4.19 23.59
N SER A 113 -0.90 -3.64 23.59
CA SER A 113 -1.13 -2.24 23.88
C SER A 113 -0.67 -1.84 25.29
N ARG A 114 -0.71 -2.79 26.26
CA ARG A 114 -0.21 -2.56 27.62
C ARG A 114 1.31 -2.51 27.66
N SER A 115 1.97 -3.44 26.99
CA SER A 115 3.43 -3.43 26.84
C SER A 115 3.90 -2.19 26.12
N ALA A 116 3.22 -1.77 25.05
CA ALA A 116 3.51 -0.55 24.33
C ALA A 116 3.42 0.71 25.23
N ALA A 117 2.41 0.78 26.08
CA ALA A 117 2.29 1.87 27.07
C ALA A 117 3.46 1.90 28.07
N GLN A 118 3.91 0.71 28.52
CA GLN A 118 5.10 0.61 29.42
C GLN A 118 6.38 1.01 28.72
N HIS A 119 6.60 0.59 27.47
CA HIS A 119 7.74 1.02 26.67
C HIS A 119 7.75 2.52 26.44
N ALA A 120 6.59 3.09 26.07
CA ALA A 120 6.43 4.54 25.92
C ALA A 120 6.84 5.29 27.20
N ALA A 121 6.36 4.87 28.36
CA ALA A 121 6.70 5.47 29.65
C ALA A 121 8.22 5.38 29.94
N THR A 122 8.84 4.24 29.65
CA THR A 122 10.28 4.02 29.85
C THR A 122 11.12 4.90 28.92
N GLN A 123 10.64 5.14 27.70
CA GLN A 123 11.31 6.00 26.70
C GLN A 123 10.98 7.49 26.86
N GLY A 124 10.15 7.86 27.85
CA GLY A 124 9.71 9.23 28.05
C GLY A 124 8.75 9.75 26.99
N ILE A 125 8.08 8.87 26.26
CA ILE A 125 7.11 9.21 25.22
C ILE A 125 5.76 9.44 25.92
N ALA A 126 5.29 10.68 25.91
CA ALA A 126 4.04 11.06 26.54
C ALA A 126 2.85 10.61 25.67
N ALA A 127 1.81 10.06 26.31
CA ALA A 127 0.54 9.81 25.65
C ALA A 127 -0.21 11.13 25.42
N THR A 128 -0.65 11.36 24.20
CA THR A 128 -1.47 12.51 23.80
C THR A 128 -2.92 12.04 23.61
N PRO A 129 -3.92 12.65 24.24
CA PRO A 129 -5.30 12.25 24.04
C PRO A 129 -5.81 12.67 22.65
N VAL A 130 -6.43 11.73 21.93
CA VAL A 130 -7.05 11.93 20.61
C VAL A 130 -8.31 11.09 20.54
N GLY A 131 -9.46 11.68 20.26
CA GLY A 131 -10.74 10.95 20.11
C GLY A 131 -11.10 10.05 21.30
N GLY A 132 -10.72 10.43 22.52
CA GLY A 132 -10.97 9.62 23.73
C GLY A 132 -9.99 8.46 23.95
N THR A 133 -8.95 8.32 23.13
CA THR A 133 -7.90 7.30 23.25
C THR A 133 -6.51 7.93 23.40
N SER A 134 -5.49 7.13 23.67
CA SER A 134 -4.09 7.58 23.82
C SER A 134 -3.33 7.38 22.51
N ALA A 135 -2.74 8.46 22.01
CA ALA A 135 -1.79 8.43 20.88
C ALA A 135 -0.36 8.61 21.37
N TYR A 136 0.58 7.89 20.83
CA TYR A 136 2.01 8.03 21.03
C TYR A 136 2.61 8.71 19.81
N CYS A 137 3.10 9.94 19.97
CA CYS A 137 3.55 10.78 18.86
C CYS A 137 5.09 10.88 18.83
N PHE A 138 5.64 10.83 17.61
CA PHE A 138 7.07 10.86 17.31
C PHE A 138 7.38 11.98 16.33
N GLY A 139 8.45 12.72 16.57
CA GLY A 139 8.81 13.89 15.77
C GLY A 139 8.14 15.17 16.26
N GLU A 140 8.49 16.30 15.64
CA GLU A 140 8.02 17.62 16.05
C GLU A 140 6.95 18.15 15.09
N GLY A 141 5.96 18.85 15.65
CA GLY A 141 4.95 19.61 14.93
C GLY A 141 3.92 18.76 14.18
N ALA A 142 3.23 19.39 13.22
CA ALA A 142 2.17 18.78 12.43
C ALA A 142 2.62 17.61 11.51
N ALA A 143 3.92 17.49 11.27
CA ALA A 143 4.51 16.40 10.50
C ALA A 143 4.84 15.16 11.35
N GLY A 144 4.66 15.23 12.68
CA GLY A 144 4.88 14.10 13.58
C GLY A 144 3.96 12.93 13.26
N ASN A 145 4.49 11.71 13.34
CA ASN A 145 3.70 10.50 13.22
C ASN A 145 3.23 10.05 14.61
N CYS A 146 1.94 9.79 14.73
CA CYS A 146 1.35 9.27 15.97
C CYS A 146 0.80 7.87 15.72
N ILE A 147 0.82 7.04 16.76
CA ILE A 147 0.33 5.65 16.75
C ILE A 147 -0.74 5.53 17.83
N VAL A 148 -1.85 4.90 17.50
CA VAL A 148 -2.95 4.55 18.40
C VAL A 148 -3.22 3.06 18.28
N PHE A 149 -3.29 2.35 19.39
CA PHE A 149 -3.77 0.96 19.44
C PHE A 149 -5.27 0.97 19.71
N LEU A 150 -6.05 0.52 18.73
CA LEU A 150 -7.52 0.41 18.85
C LEU A 150 -7.94 -0.89 19.53
N ALA A 151 -7.14 -1.94 19.34
CA ALA A 151 -7.28 -3.26 19.94
C ALA A 151 -5.91 -3.97 19.94
N ASP A 152 -5.83 -5.15 20.57
CA ASP A 152 -4.60 -5.96 20.59
C ASP A 152 -4.21 -6.51 19.19
N ASN A 153 -5.11 -6.41 18.23
CA ASN A 153 -4.86 -6.81 16.85
C ASN A 153 -5.01 -5.67 15.83
N LEU A 154 -5.23 -4.44 16.27
CA LEU A 154 -5.52 -3.32 15.38
C LEU A 154 -4.83 -2.05 15.87
N GLY A 155 -3.95 -1.50 15.04
CA GLY A 155 -3.29 -0.22 15.25
C GLY A 155 -3.55 0.75 14.10
N VAL A 156 -3.57 2.04 14.38
CA VAL A 156 -3.66 3.10 13.38
C VAL A 156 -2.55 4.11 13.57
N PHE A 157 -2.12 4.73 12.49
CA PHE A 157 -1.06 5.74 12.54
C PHE A 157 -1.28 6.85 11.51
N GLY A 158 -0.71 8.00 11.79
CA GLY A 158 -0.81 9.19 10.95
C GLY A 158 -0.43 10.43 11.74
N THR A 159 -0.74 11.60 11.20
CA THR A 159 -0.67 12.85 11.98
C THR A 159 -1.80 12.88 13.00
N ILE A 160 -1.67 13.73 14.02
CA ILE A 160 -2.72 13.88 15.05
C ILE A 160 -4.08 14.23 14.42
N GLU A 161 -4.07 15.11 13.41
CA GLU A 161 -5.26 15.53 12.68
C GLU A 161 -5.88 14.37 11.88
N SER A 162 -5.05 13.56 11.22
CA SER A 162 -5.51 12.40 10.46
C SER A 162 -6.12 11.35 11.38
N LEU A 163 -5.52 11.13 12.55
CA LEU A 163 -6.05 10.20 13.56
C LEU A 163 -7.36 10.69 14.17
N ASP A 164 -7.49 11.97 14.47
CA ASP A 164 -8.74 12.57 14.96
C ASP A 164 -9.87 12.38 13.92
N ALA A 165 -9.57 12.64 12.63
CA ALA A 165 -10.53 12.43 11.55
C ALA A 165 -10.92 10.96 11.42
N LEU A 166 -9.95 10.02 11.49
CA LEU A 166 -10.21 8.58 11.46
C LEU A 166 -11.10 8.15 12.64
N LEU A 167 -10.78 8.59 13.86
CA LEU A 167 -11.52 8.21 15.07
C LEU A 167 -12.97 8.74 15.05
N LYS A 168 -13.18 9.97 14.54
CA LYS A 168 -14.52 10.51 14.30
C LYS A 168 -15.31 9.71 13.28
N THR A 169 -14.65 9.29 12.19
CA THR A 169 -15.25 8.43 11.16
C THR A 169 -15.66 7.09 11.76
N ARG A 170 -14.77 6.45 12.53
CA ARG A 170 -15.02 5.19 13.22
C ARG A 170 -16.17 5.31 14.23
N ALA A 171 -16.32 6.44 14.92
CA ALA A 171 -17.44 6.73 15.82
C ALA A 171 -18.76 7.01 15.08
N GLY A 172 -18.76 7.08 13.75
CA GLY A 172 -19.93 7.44 12.94
C GLY A 172 -20.27 8.93 12.94
N GLU A 173 -19.35 9.78 13.41
CA GLU A 173 -19.50 11.24 13.47
C GLU A 173 -19.15 11.92 12.14
N ALA A 174 -18.43 11.20 11.27
CA ALA A 174 -18.05 11.68 9.95
C ALA A 174 -18.25 10.58 8.88
N ALA A 175 -18.39 11.00 7.62
CA ALA A 175 -18.52 10.08 6.49
C ALA A 175 -17.19 9.35 6.23
N SER A 176 -17.26 8.07 5.86
CA SER A 176 -16.11 7.24 5.54
C SER A 176 -15.80 7.17 4.05
N ALA A 177 -14.62 6.63 3.72
CA ALA A 177 -14.22 6.36 2.34
C ALA A 177 -15.19 5.39 1.62
N ALA A 178 -15.86 4.51 2.36
CA ALA A 178 -16.88 3.62 1.80
C ALA A 178 -18.12 4.36 1.27
N THR A 179 -18.35 5.62 1.65
CA THR A 179 -19.46 6.43 1.14
C THR A 179 -19.23 6.97 -0.26
N ASP A 180 -17.97 7.02 -0.73
CA ASP A 180 -17.64 7.31 -2.12
C ASP A 180 -17.77 6.02 -2.94
N SER A 181 -18.91 5.89 -3.64
CA SER A 181 -19.25 4.66 -4.38
C SER A 181 -18.30 4.37 -5.55
N ASP A 182 -17.71 5.39 -6.20
CA ASP A 182 -16.75 5.18 -7.29
C ASP A 182 -15.41 4.69 -6.72
N PHE A 183 -14.92 5.30 -5.64
CA PHE A 183 -13.71 4.86 -4.98
C PHE A 183 -13.85 3.45 -4.40
N ALA A 184 -14.96 3.17 -3.69
CA ALA A 184 -15.24 1.86 -3.11
C ALA A 184 -15.28 0.76 -4.19
N ARG A 185 -15.98 1.00 -5.30
CA ARG A 185 -16.01 0.07 -6.43
C ARG A 185 -14.61 -0.19 -7.00
N ARG A 186 -13.78 0.84 -7.14
CA ARG A 186 -12.40 0.70 -7.65
C ARG A 186 -11.51 -0.09 -6.70
N VAL A 187 -11.70 0.08 -5.39
CA VAL A 187 -11.01 -0.73 -4.36
C VAL A 187 -11.43 -2.19 -4.49
N ASP A 188 -12.74 -2.47 -4.63
CA ASP A 188 -13.25 -3.84 -4.81
C ASP A 188 -12.74 -4.48 -6.10
N ASP A 189 -12.69 -3.72 -7.22
CA ASP A 189 -12.17 -4.19 -8.51
C ASP A 189 -10.66 -4.48 -8.48
N ALA A 190 -9.91 -3.75 -7.66
CA ALA A 190 -8.46 -3.93 -7.52
C ALA A 190 -8.06 -5.00 -6.50
N LYS A 191 -8.96 -5.33 -5.58
CA LYS A 191 -8.72 -6.30 -4.51
C LYS A 191 -8.39 -7.68 -5.06
N THR A 192 -7.28 -8.22 -4.64
CA THR A 192 -6.76 -9.52 -5.09
C THR A 192 -6.07 -10.24 -3.93
N ASP A 193 -5.71 -11.51 -4.12
CA ASP A 193 -4.95 -12.31 -3.14
C ASP A 193 -3.43 -12.03 -3.16
N VAL A 194 -2.96 -11.14 -4.04
CA VAL A 194 -1.53 -10.78 -4.08
C VAL A 194 -1.15 -9.94 -2.86
N PRO A 195 0.10 -10.04 -2.40
CA PRO A 195 0.51 -9.39 -1.15
C PRO A 195 0.66 -7.87 -1.24
N ILE A 196 0.65 -7.27 -2.42
CA ILE A 196 0.70 -5.81 -2.60
C ILE A 196 -0.22 -5.41 -3.74
N TRP A 197 -1.11 -4.47 -3.48
CA TRP A 197 -1.92 -3.81 -4.50
C TRP A 197 -2.34 -2.41 -4.05
N GLY A 198 -2.77 -1.58 -4.99
CA GLY A 198 -3.26 -0.25 -4.66
C GLY A 198 -4.13 0.37 -5.73
N VAL A 199 -4.85 1.41 -5.32
CA VAL A 199 -5.74 2.24 -6.15
C VAL A 199 -5.50 3.69 -5.84
N ALA A 200 -5.50 4.54 -6.88
CA ALA A 200 -5.54 5.99 -6.70
C ALA A 200 -6.46 6.63 -7.75
N ILE A 201 -7.11 7.73 -7.37
CA ILE A 201 -8.02 8.48 -8.23
C ILE A 201 -7.63 9.96 -8.30
N GLY A 202 -8.03 10.62 -9.38
CA GLY A 202 -7.86 12.05 -9.55
C GLY A 202 -6.40 12.52 -9.43
N PRO A 203 -6.13 13.63 -8.72
CA PRO A 203 -4.76 14.18 -8.60
C PRO A 203 -3.75 13.23 -7.95
N SER A 204 -4.21 12.31 -7.10
CA SER A 204 -3.32 11.33 -6.43
C SER A 204 -2.69 10.30 -7.38
N VAL A 205 -3.20 10.18 -8.62
CA VAL A 205 -2.61 9.33 -9.66
C VAL A 205 -1.15 9.74 -9.94
N VAL A 206 -0.88 11.04 -10.06
CA VAL A 206 0.49 11.54 -10.29
C VAL A 206 1.39 11.19 -9.12
N ASP A 207 0.88 11.33 -7.90
CA ASP A 207 1.64 11.04 -6.68
C ASP A 207 2.01 9.57 -6.53
N CYS A 208 1.20 8.64 -7.06
CA CYS A 208 1.54 7.22 -7.14
C CYS A 208 2.83 6.98 -7.93
N PHE A 209 3.11 7.79 -8.92
CA PHE A 209 4.25 7.60 -9.83
C PHE A 209 5.46 8.48 -9.52
N LYS A 210 5.35 9.46 -8.60
CA LYS A 210 6.44 10.43 -8.32
C LYS A 210 7.80 9.78 -8.08
N GLY A 211 7.85 8.63 -7.40
CA GLY A 211 9.09 7.91 -7.15
C GLY A 211 9.56 7.00 -8.29
N TRP A 212 8.73 6.77 -9.29
CA TRP A 212 8.98 5.82 -10.39
C TRP A 212 9.28 6.51 -11.72
N LEU A 213 8.86 7.77 -11.83
CA LEU A 213 9.05 8.54 -13.05
C LEU A 213 10.42 9.22 -13.05
N PRO A 214 11.09 9.28 -14.22
CA PRO A 214 12.31 10.05 -14.35
C PRO A 214 12.10 11.52 -13.98
N ASN A 215 13.15 12.17 -13.50
CA ASN A 215 13.09 13.60 -13.19
C ASN A 215 12.62 14.39 -14.42
N GLN A 216 11.60 15.23 -14.24
CA GLN A 216 11.00 16.06 -15.28
C GLN A 216 12.03 16.89 -16.07
N ASN A 217 13.05 17.40 -15.37
CA ASN A 217 14.08 18.25 -15.95
C ASN A 217 14.92 17.54 -17.03
N ASN A 218 15.03 16.21 -16.98
CA ASN A 218 15.83 15.43 -17.93
C ASN A 218 15.07 15.07 -19.23
N LEU A 219 13.74 15.11 -19.20
CA LEU A 219 12.89 14.67 -20.31
C LEU A 219 12.00 15.77 -20.89
N ASN A 220 12.00 16.95 -20.28
CA ASN A 220 11.09 18.06 -20.62
C ASN A 220 9.61 17.63 -20.69
N LEU A 221 9.20 16.72 -19.79
CA LEU A 221 7.83 16.20 -19.68
C LEU A 221 7.18 16.73 -18.40
N ASP A 222 6.01 17.31 -18.52
CA ASP A 222 5.15 17.63 -17.40
C ASP A 222 4.26 16.41 -17.09
N TRP A 223 4.62 15.68 -16.02
CA TRP A 223 3.88 14.51 -15.59
C TRP A 223 2.47 14.86 -15.12
N THR A 224 2.28 16.02 -14.50
CA THR A 224 0.95 16.48 -14.09
C THR A 224 0.05 16.63 -15.31
N GLN A 225 0.54 17.26 -16.35
CA GLN A 225 -0.17 17.40 -17.62
C GLN A 225 -0.39 16.04 -18.31
N THR A 226 0.60 15.16 -18.27
CA THR A 226 0.52 13.82 -18.89
C THR A 226 -0.58 12.99 -18.23
N PHE A 227 -0.66 13.00 -16.89
CA PHE A 227 -1.63 12.20 -16.14
C PHE A 227 -2.98 12.90 -15.89
N GLN A 228 -3.16 14.18 -16.25
CA GLN A 228 -4.43 14.87 -16.07
C GLN A 228 -5.63 14.23 -16.82
N THR A 229 -5.34 13.39 -17.81
CA THR A 229 -6.33 12.64 -18.57
C THR A 229 -6.60 11.25 -18.02
N VAL A 230 -5.95 10.87 -16.93
CA VAL A 230 -6.14 9.62 -16.21
C VAL A 230 -7.07 9.83 -15.03
N ASP A 231 -8.18 9.10 -14.99
CA ASP A 231 -9.15 9.17 -13.91
C ASP A 231 -8.71 8.34 -12.70
N ALA A 232 -8.11 7.18 -12.96
CA ALA A 232 -7.69 6.26 -11.91
C ALA A 232 -6.50 5.42 -12.34
N VAL A 233 -5.77 4.93 -11.35
CA VAL A 233 -4.77 3.87 -11.49
C VAL A 233 -5.04 2.78 -10.49
N SER A 234 -4.85 1.53 -10.90
CA SER A 234 -4.69 0.40 -9.99
C SER A 234 -3.42 -0.36 -10.33
N TYR A 235 -2.82 -0.97 -9.33
CA TYR A 235 -1.63 -1.78 -9.52
C TYR A 235 -1.61 -2.99 -8.59
N THR A 236 -0.89 -4.03 -9.03
CA THR A 236 -0.60 -5.22 -8.24
C THR A 236 0.87 -5.57 -8.36
N VAL A 237 1.47 -6.03 -7.25
CA VAL A 237 2.82 -6.59 -7.24
C VAL A 237 2.72 -8.02 -6.72
N GLU A 238 3.05 -8.97 -7.57
CA GLU A 238 3.02 -10.39 -7.28
C GLU A 238 4.46 -10.94 -7.24
N PRO A 239 5.05 -11.05 -6.05
CA PRO A 239 6.36 -11.67 -5.88
C PRO A 239 6.19 -13.20 -5.75
N LYS A 240 6.79 -13.92 -6.69
CA LYS A 240 6.91 -15.40 -6.72
C LYS A 240 8.36 -15.75 -7.06
N ASP A 241 8.60 -16.65 -8.02
CA ASP A 241 9.94 -16.91 -8.56
C ASP A 241 10.54 -15.66 -9.24
N GLN A 242 9.67 -14.80 -9.73
CA GLN A 242 9.96 -13.47 -10.25
C GLN A 242 8.93 -12.49 -9.73
N VAL A 243 9.25 -11.21 -9.73
CA VAL A 243 8.31 -10.16 -9.37
C VAL A 243 7.57 -9.70 -10.61
N ARG A 244 6.24 -9.82 -10.57
CA ARG A 244 5.34 -9.30 -11.60
C ARG A 244 4.66 -8.03 -11.09
N LEU A 245 4.82 -6.94 -11.81
CA LEU A 245 4.08 -5.70 -11.63
C LEU A 245 3.07 -5.55 -12.76
N THR A 246 1.81 -5.36 -12.40
CA THR A 246 0.74 -4.97 -13.33
C THR A 246 0.21 -3.62 -12.92
N VAL A 247 0.12 -2.67 -13.87
CA VAL A 247 -0.47 -1.35 -13.66
C VAL A 247 -1.56 -1.14 -14.69
N LYS A 248 -2.73 -0.69 -14.26
CA LYS A 248 -3.86 -0.33 -15.11
C LYS A 248 -4.19 1.15 -14.91
N LEU A 249 -4.27 1.89 -15.99
CA LEU A 249 -4.54 3.33 -16.03
C LEU A 249 -5.85 3.55 -16.79
N ASP A 250 -6.89 3.97 -16.08
CA ASP A 250 -8.18 4.30 -16.68
C ASP A 250 -8.15 5.77 -17.15
N CYS A 251 -8.23 5.98 -18.45
CA CYS A 251 -8.20 7.30 -19.05
C CYS A 251 -9.63 7.83 -19.31
N LYS A 252 -9.77 9.14 -19.36
CA LYS A 252 -11.05 9.83 -19.65
C LYS A 252 -11.61 9.44 -21.03
N THR A 253 -10.74 9.22 -22.01
CA THR A 253 -11.12 8.85 -23.37
C THR A 253 -10.17 7.79 -23.94
N SER A 254 -10.61 7.06 -24.98
CA SER A 254 -9.76 6.11 -25.71
C SER A 254 -8.64 6.82 -26.47
N GLN A 255 -8.85 8.06 -26.92
CA GLN A 255 -7.79 8.88 -27.54
C GLN A 255 -6.68 9.18 -26.51
N ALA A 256 -7.05 9.59 -25.28
CA ALA A 256 -6.10 9.83 -24.21
C ALA A 256 -5.31 8.56 -23.86
N ALA A 257 -5.98 7.39 -23.83
CA ALA A 257 -5.31 6.10 -23.61
C ALA A 257 -4.29 5.80 -24.73
N GLY A 258 -4.63 6.07 -25.99
CA GLY A 258 -3.70 5.93 -27.11
C GLY A 258 -2.47 6.85 -27.00
N GLN A 259 -2.67 8.10 -26.59
CA GLN A 259 -1.57 9.06 -26.38
C GLN A 259 -0.69 8.63 -25.18
N LEU A 260 -1.31 8.24 -24.06
CA LEU A 260 -0.58 7.78 -22.88
C LEU A 260 0.26 6.53 -23.19
N ARG A 261 -0.27 5.58 -23.98
CA ARG A 261 0.50 4.42 -24.42
C ARG A 261 1.77 4.83 -25.15
N GLN A 262 1.71 5.82 -26.06
CA GLN A 262 2.88 6.30 -26.80
C GLN A 262 3.93 6.89 -25.85
N VAL A 263 3.49 7.68 -24.85
CA VAL A 263 4.38 8.24 -23.83
C VAL A 263 5.06 7.12 -23.03
N MET A 264 4.29 6.10 -22.58
CA MET A 264 4.83 4.97 -21.81
C MET A 264 5.79 4.10 -22.64
N GLN A 265 5.53 3.93 -23.93
CA GLN A 265 6.46 3.24 -24.84
C GLN A 265 7.76 4.03 -25.03
N GLY A 266 7.69 5.35 -25.14
CA GLY A 266 8.87 6.23 -25.17
C GLY A 266 9.69 6.12 -23.89
N LEU A 267 9.02 6.16 -22.73
CA LEU A 267 9.66 5.97 -21.43
C LEU A 267 10.34 4.61 -21.29
N LYS A 268 9.73 3.54 -21.78
CA LYS A 268 10.35 2.22 -21.81
C LYS A 268 11.72 2.27 -22.48
N ILE A 269 11.82 2.91 -23.65
CA ILE A 269 13.09 3.03 -24.40
C ILE A 269 14.13 3.81 -23.57
N VAL A 270 13.73 4.95 -22.99
CA VAL A 270 14.62 5.78 -22.17
C VAL A 270 15.14 4.99 -20.96
N GLN A 271 14.24 4.26 -20.26
CA GLN A 271 14.62 3.45 -19.11
C GLN A 271 15.53 2.27 -19.53
N GLN A 272 15.28 1.65 -20.65
CA GLN A 272 16.17 0.60 -21.20
C GLN A 272 17.58 1.13 -21.44
N MET A 273 17.71 2.29 -22.05
CA MET A 273 19.01 2.92 -22.31
C MET A 273 19.73 3.33 -21.02
N ALA A 274 18.99 3.95 -20.09
CA ALA A 274 19.54 4.36 -18.79
C ALA A 274 20.02 3.16 -17.97
N TRP A 275 19.23 2.07 -17.93
CA TRP A 275 19.63 0.84 -17.26
C TRP A 275 20.91 0.25 -17.86
N GLN A 276 20.96 0.11 -19.19
CA GLN A 276 22.10 -0.46 -19.88
C GLN A 276 23.40 0.31 -19.62
N ALA A 277 23.28 1.64 -19.53
CA ALA A 277 24.44 2.50 -19.22
C ALA A 277 24.93 2.34 -17.79
N GLN A 278 24.03 2.13 -16.83
CA GLN A 278 24.35 2.04 -15.40
C GLN A 278 24.70 0.60 -14.98
N ASN A 279 24.10 -0.41 -15.60
CA ASN A 279 24.20 -1.82 -15.22
C ASN A 279 24.54 -2.72 -16.43
N PRO A 280 25.69 -2.54 -17.10
CA PRO A 280 25.98 -3.22 -18.36
C PRO A 280 26.05 -4.75 -18.27
N SER A 281 26.30 -5.28 -17.07
CA SER A 281 26.44 -6.73 -16.81
C SER A 281 25.15 -7.38 -16.29
N VAL A 282 24.08 -6.61 -16.06
CA VAL A 282 22.81 -7.11 -15.50
C VAL A 282 21.73 -7.05 -16.58
N PRO A 283 20.98 -8.14 -16.80
CA PRO A 283 19.87 -8.12 -17.76
C PRO A 283 18.91 -6.97 -17.47
N ASN A 284 18.42 -6.34 -18.53
CA ASN A 284 17.58 -5.16 -18.42
C ASN A 284 16.13 -5.55 -18.09
N PRO A 285 15.56 -5.20 -16.93
CA PRO A 285 14.20 -5.57 -16.54
C PRO A 285 13.14 -4.97 -17.48
N PHE A 286 13.41 -3.78 -18.03
CA PHE A 286 12.45 -3.10 -18.92
C PHE A 286 12.29 -3.76 -20.30
N GLN A 287 13.09 -4.79 -20.63
CA GLN A 287 12.86 -5.60 -21.83
C GLN A 287 11.51 -6.35 -21.74
N SER A 288 11.13 -6.81 -20.54
CA SER A 288 9.88 -7.52 -20.31
C SER A 288 8.65 -6.59 -20.24
N LEU A 289 8.84 -5.27 -20.13
CA LEU A 289 7.75 -4.31 -20.03
C LEU A 289 6.88 -4.32 -21.30
N GLN A 290 5.62 -4.68 -21.13
CA GLN A 290 4.57 -4.61 -22.14
C GLN A 290 3.66 -3.43 -21.83
N VAL A 291 3.22 -2.71 -22.86
CA VAL A 291 2.31 -1.56 -22.74
C VAL A 291 1.20 -1.73 -23.77
N ASP A 292 0.03 -2.12 -23.31
CA ASP A 292 -1.14 -2.42 -24.11
C ASP A 292 -2.24 -1.38 -23.88
N VAL A 293 -3.16 -1.26 -24.84
CA VAL A 293 -4.34 -0.41 -24.72
C VAL A 293 -5.61 -1.19 -25.11
N SER A 294 -6.65 -1.04 -24.30
CA SER A 294 -7.96 -1.59 -24.59
C SER A 294 -9.04 -0.55 -24.20
N GLY A 295 -9.74 -0.03 -25.20
CA GLY A 295 -10.71 1.04 -24.99
C GLY A 295 -10.07 2.27 -24.33
N ARG A 296 -10.49 2.61 -23.11
CA ARG A 296 -9.96 3.73 -22.32
C ARG A 296 -8.87 3.31 -21.32
N GLN A 297 -8.49 2.05 -21.28
CA GLN A 297 -7.51 1.54 -20.32
C GLN A 297 -6.16 1.31 -20.98
N VAL A 298 -5.09 1.79 -20.35
CA VAL A 298 -3.70 1.41 -20.63
C VAL A 298 -3.26 0.41 -19.56
N GLN A 299 -2.74 -0.73 -19.98
CA GLN A 299 -2.18 -1.74 -19.09
C GLN A 299 -0.69 -1.88 -19.32
N MET A 300 0.07 -1.88 -18.24
CA MET A 300 1.51 -2.14 -18.23
C MET A 300 1.79 -3.41 -17.42
N ASN A 301 2.58 -4.32 -17.98
CA ASN A 301 3.03 -5.53 -17.31
C ASN A 301 4.55 -5.58 -17.35
N LEU A 302 5.17 -5.71 -16.18
CA LEU A 302 6.61 -5.86 -16.02
C LEU A 302 6.88 -7.14 -15.23
N THR A 303 7.79 -7.96 -15.72
CA THR A 303 8.30 -9.12 -14.98
C THR A 303 9.80 -8.95 -14.79
N THR A 304 10.29 -9.10 -13.57
CA THR A 304 11.70 -8.89 -13.23
C THR A 304 12.18 -9.92 -12.23
N ALA A 305 13.44 -10.36 -12.36
CA ALA A 305 14.06 -11.22 -11.37
C ALA A 305 14.48 -10.40 -10.13
N TYR A 306 14.56 -11.02 -8.96
CA TYR A 306 15.03 -10.39 -7.72
C TYR A 306 16.43 -9.77 -7.89
N ALA A 307 17.35 -10.48 -8.52
CA ALA A 307 18.71 -9.97 -8.78
C ALA A 307 18.72 -8.67 -9.62
N GLN A 308 17.72 -8.46 -10.49
CA GLN A 308 17.59 -7.20 -11.23
C GLN A 308 17.08 -6.07 -10.33
N LEU A 309 16.17 -6.36 -9.39
CA LEU A 309 15.72 -5.39 -8.38
C LEU A 309 16.87 -5.02 -7.42
N GLU A 310 17.70 -5.98 -7.05
CA GLU A 310 18.87 -5.73 -6.21
C GLU A 310 19.96 -4.90 -6.92
N ALA A 311 20.22 -5.15 -8.20
CA ALA A 311 21.21 -4.43 -8.96
C ALA A 311 20.76 -2.99 -9.30
N GLY A 312 19.45 -2.79 -9.53
CA GLY A 312 18.89 -1.50 -9.93
C GLY A 312 18.59 -0.59 -8.74
N SER A 313 19.02 0.65 -8.78
CA SER A 313 18.27 1.70 -8.09
C SER A 313 17.05 1.98 -8.95
N LEU A 314 15.84 1.60 -8.50
CA LEU A 314 14.64 2.18 -9.10
C LEU A 314 14.73 3.70 -8.96
N PRO A 315 14.37 4.46 -10.02
CA PRO A 315 14.35 5.91 -9.94
C PRO A 315 13.44 6.31 -8.77
N GLY A 316 13.96 6.99 -7.76
CA GLY A 316 13.18 7.41 -6.60
C GLY A 316 13.93 7.62 -5.30
N LYS A 317 15.22 7.29 -5.23
CA LYS A 317 16.08 7.68 -4.11
C LYS A 317 17.06 8.77 -4.58
N SER A 318 16.61 10.00 -4.62
CA SER A 318 17.47 11.19 -4.56
C SER A 318 16.81 12.22 -3.65
#